data_a93d190362c7795844cd38b98b3e5a2b
#
_entry.id   a93d190362c7795844cd38b98b3e5a2b
#
_cell.length_a   1.000
_cell.length_b   1.000
_cell.length_c   1.000
_cell.angle_alpha   90.00
_cell.angle_beta   90.00
_cell.angle_gamma   90.00
#
_symmetry.space_group_name_H-M   'P 1'
#
loop_
_entity.id
_entity.type
_entity.pdbx_description
1 polymer ?
#
loop_
_entity_poly.entity_id
_entity_poly.type
_entity_poly.pdbx_seq_one_letter_code
_entity_poly.pdbx_strand_id
1 'polypeptide(L)'
;DIFIRMEYLTCFMEYYAGINLTEKEVMKLGIDLCRSLEYCGQLHIIHRDIKPENIFVSRFGDFKLGDFGIARELEKTMSTLSKKGTYSYMAPEMYRGEQYDSRVDIYALGLVLYKLMNHNRLPFLNLEKQLITYRDKENALTRRMSGETPPPPVDAGEAFGSVILKACAYDAKERYQTPDKFREALEEIRLHGPAQGVHALSRGGGHGIELPEALHQRIQRRCVCHHA
;
A
#
# COMPACT_ATOMS: atom_id res chain seq x y z
N ASP A 1 7.27 -35.90 -1.53
CA ASP A 1 6.50 -34.81 -0.95
C ASP A 1 7.47 -33.65 -0.65
N ILE A 2 7.04 -32.42 -0.98
CA ILE A 2 7.80 -31.21 -0.69
C ILE A 2 7.08 -30.48 0.44
N PHE A 3 7.79 -30.23 1.55
CA PHE A 3 7.28 -29.43 2.68
C PHE A 3 7.95 -28.08 2.67
N ILE A 4 7.14 -26.98 2.68
CA ILE A 4 7.63 -25.62 2.76
C ILE A 4 7.20 -25.04 4.10
N ARG A 5 8.17 -24.66 4.94
CA ARG A 5 7.92 -23.95 6.19
C ARG A 5 7.97 -22.44 5.93
N MET A 6 6.89 -21.76 6.26
CA MET A 6 6.76 -20.32 6.07
C MET A 6 6.41 -19.62 7.37
N GLU A 7 6.69 -18.32 7.46
CA GLU A 7 6.18 -17.47 8.54
C GLU A 7 4.66 -17.35 8.41
N TYR A 8 3.96 -17.44 9.54
CA TYR A 8 2.52 -17.18 9.57
C TYR A 8 2.28 -15.67 9.58
N LEU A 9 1.52 -15.18 8.60
CA LEU A 9 1.18 -13.78 8.43
C LEU A 9 -0.33 -13.64 8.29
N THR A 10 -0.88 -12.53 8.81
CA THR A 10 -2.30 -12.19 8.64
C THR A 10 -2.45 -11.32 7.39
N CYS A 11 -3.44 -11.60 6.54
CA CYS A 11 -3.75 -10.74 5.40
C CYS A 11 -4.12 -9.33 5.89
N PHE A 12 -3.54 -8.30 5.25
CA PHE A 12 -3.82 -6.90 5.57
C PHE A 12 -5.31 -6.55 5.52
N MET A 13 -6.03 -7.07 4.53
CA MET A 13 -7.46 -6.83 4.39
C MET A 13 -8.28 -7.39 5.55
N GLU A 14 -7.84 -8.50 6.14
CA GLU A 14 -8.48 -9.07 7.32
C GLU A 14 -8.10 -8.31 8.60
N TYR A 15 -6.82 -7.94 8.69
CA TYR A 15 -6.26 -7.24 9.85
C TYR A 15 -6.95 -5.89 10.07
N TYR A 16 -7.23 -5.16 8.98
CA TYR A 16 -7.84 -3.84 9.01
C TYR A 16 -9.33 -3.81 8.67
N ALA A 17 -9.99 -4.96 8.61
CA ALA A 17 -11.43 -4.99 8.36
C ALA A 17 -12.20 -4.17 9.43
N GLY A 18 -12.75 -3.02 9.02
CA GLY A 18 -13.52 -2.14 9.90
C GLY A 18 -12.69 -1.20 10.79
N ILE A 19 -11.39 -1.06 10.56
CA ILE A 19 -10.50 -0.12 11.26
C ILE A 19 -10.03 0.95 10.27
N ASN A 20 -10.15 2.22 10.67
CA ASN A 20 -9.51 3.32 9.95
C ASN A 20 -8.09 3.48 10.47
N LEU A 21 -7.12 3.41 9.56
CA LEU A 21 -5.72 3.64 9.89
C LEU A 21 -5.45 5.11 10.11
N THR A 22 -4.66 5.41 11.12
CA THR A 22 -4.10 6.73 11.30
C THR A 22 -3.03 7.02 10.24
N GLU A 23 -2.77 8.29 9.97
CA GLU A 23 -1.69 8.72 9.07
C GLU A 23 -0.33 8.09 9.44
N LYS A 24 -0.03 7.99 10.76
CA LYS A 24 1.20 7.36 11.27
C LYS A 24 1.29 5.87 10.92
N GLU A 25 0.18 5.15 10.98
CA GLU A 25 0.13 3.72 10.64
C GLU A 25 0.27 3.52 9.13
N VAL A 26 -0.33 4.41 8.33
CA VAL A 26 -0.18 4.38 6.85
C VAL A 26 1.26 4.74 6.45
N MET A 27 1.89 5.72 7.11
CA MET A 27 3.33 6.00 6.90
C MET A 27 4.20 4.80 7.27
N LYS A 28 3.92 4.12 8.42
CA LYS A 28 4.65 2.91 8.81
C LYS A 28 4.52 1.83 7.74
N LEU A 29 3.32 1.60 7.23
CA LEU A 29 3.08 0.67 6.12
C LEU A 29 3.94 1.04 4.91
N GLY A 30 3.94 2.29 4.49
CA GLY A 30 4.77 2.76 3.39
C GLY A 30 6.26 2.50 3.60
N ILE A 31 6.78 2.81 4.80
CA ILE A 31 8.19 2.59 5.16
C ILE A 31 8.56 1.10 5.13
N ASP A 32 7.74 0.23 5.73
CA ASP A 32 8.01 -1.21 5.78
C ASP A 32 7.98 -1.84 4.37
N LEU A 33 7.04 -1.41 3.52
CA LEU A 33 6.96 -1.89 2.14
C LEU A 33 8.08 -1.33 1.26
N CYS A 34 8.54 -0.09 1.47
CA CYS A 34 9.74 0.41 0.79
C CYS A 34 10.96 -0.45 1.11
N ARG A 35 11.17 -0.85 2.37
CA ARG A 35 12.25 -1.78 2.76
C ARG A 35 12.15 -3.12 2.04
N SER A 36 10.93 -3.65 1.88
CA SER A 36 10.71 -4.87 1.10
C SER A 36 11.09 -4.67 -0.37
N LEU A 37 10.76 -3.52 -0.97
CA LEU A 37 11.11 -3.18 -2.35
C LEU A 37 12.60 -2.90 -2.53
N GLU A 38 13.29 -2.32 -1.54
CA GLU A 38 14.75 -2.19 -1.54
C GLU A 38 15.43 -3.56 -1.63
N TYR A 39 14.93 -4.53 -0.84
CA TYR A 39 15.43 -5.90 -0.91
C TYR A 39 15.16 -6.56 -2.27
N CYS A 40 13.95 -6.36 -2.83
CA CYS A 40 13.63 -6.81 -4.18
C CYS A 40 14.59 -6.22 -5.22
N GLY A 41 14.90 -4.92 -5.11
CA GLY A 41 15.84 -4.23 -5.99
C GLY A 41 17.25 -4.82 -5.96
N GLN A 42 17.75 -5.20 -4.77
CA GLN A 42 19.05 -5.89 -4.63
C GLN A 42 19.08 -7.25 -5.35
N LEU A 43 17.93 -7.91 -5.46
CA LEU A 43 17.77 -9.19 -6.15
C LEU A 43 17.35 -9.02 -7.62
N HIS A 44 17.28 -7.78 -8.13
CA HIS A 44 16.77 -7.45 -9.47
C HIS A 44 15.35 -7.96 -9.74
N ILE A 45 14.50 -8.00 -8.70
CA ILE A 45 13.11 -8.43 -8.78
C ILE A 45 12.21 -7.21 -8.81
N ILE A 46 11.26 -7.18 -9.75
CA ILE A 46 10.13 -6.24 -9.78
C ILE A 46 8.91 -7.04 -9.33
N HIS A 47 8.16 -6.51 -8.35
CA HIS A 47 7.02 -7.22 -7.74
C HIS A 47 5.79 -7.27 -8.68
N ARG A 48 5.45 -6.15 -9.33
CA ARG A 48 4.41 -6.00 -10.39
C ARG A 48 2.97 -6.19 -9.93
N ASP A 49 2.69 -6.57 -8.70
CA ASP A 49 1.34 -6.80 -8.18
C ASP A 49 1.16 -6.28 -6.76
N ILE A 50 1.64 -5.06 -6.48
CA ILE A 50 1.43 -4.41 -5.19
C ILE A 50 -0.01 -3.93 -5.11
N LYS A 51 -0.73 -4.46 -4.11
CA LYS A 51 -2.12 -4.14 -3.79
C LYS A 51 -2.41 -4.59 -2.36
N PRO A 52 -3.49 -4.10 -1.72
CA PRO A 52 -3.81 -4.47 -0.34
C PRO A 52 -3.93 -5.98 -0.09
N GLU A 53 -4.39 -6.74 -1.10
CA GLU A 53 -4.56 -8.19 -1.01
C GLU A 53 -3.23 -8.94 -0.88
N ASN A 54 -2.12 -8.37 -1.37
CA ASN A 54 -0.78 -8.94 -1.34
C ASN A 54 0.10 -8.32 -0.23
N ILE A 55 -0.52 -7.60 0.70
CA ILE A 55 0.13 -7.07 1.89
C ILE A 55 -0.27 -7.93 3.09
N PHE A 56 0.69 -8.25 3.93
CA PHE A 56 0.51 -9.09 5.10
C PHE A 56 1.08 -8.39 6.34
N VAL A 57 0.58 -8.80 7.50
CA VAL A 57 0.99 -8.24 8.79
C VAL A 57 1.57 -9.36 9.64
N SER A 58 2.78 -9.15 10.18
CA SER A 58 3.39 -10.06 11.14
C SER A 58 2.72 -9.95 12.51
N ARG A 59 2.96 -10.91 13.39
CA ARG A 59 2.52 -10.85 14.79
C ARG A 59 3.10 -9.65 15.57
N PHE A 60 4.14 -9.03 15.06
CA PHE A 60 4.78 -7.85 15.65
C PHE A 60 4.28 -6.53 15.05
N GLY A 61 3.31 -6.57 14.12
CA GLY A 61 2.76 -5.39 13.47
C GLY A 61 3.62 -4.84 12.32
N ASP A 62 4.57 -5.63 11.79
CA ASP A 62 5.34 -5.24 10.61
C ASP A 62 4.59 -5.61 9.35
N PHE A 63 4.63 -4.73 8.35
CA PHE A 63 4.02 -4.98 7.06
C PHE A 63 5.01 -5.65 6.11
N LYS A 64 4.54 -6.68 5.41
CA LYS A 64 5.34 -7.49 4.48
C LYS A 64 4.63 -7.63 3.15
N LEU A 65 5.40 -7.67 2.07
CA LEU A 65 4.90 -8.04 0.75
C LEU A 65 4.90 -9.56 0.58
N GLY A 66 3.83 -10.08 -0.02
CA GLY A 66 3.73 -11.46 -0.45
C GLY A 66 3.18 -11.55 -1.87
N ASP A 67 3.07 -12.76 -2.37
CA ASP A 67 2.52 -13.07 -3.69
C ASP A 67 3.16 -12.26 -4.83
N PHE A 68 4.46 -12.50 -5.03
CA PHE A 68 5.20 -11.93 -6.16
C PHE A 68 4.51 -12.29 -7.47
N GLY A 69 4.26 -11.27 -8.32
CA GLY A 69 3.57 -11.39 -9.61
C GLY A 69 4.32 -12.21 -10.67
N ILE A 70 5.12 -13.21 -10.27
CA ILE A 70 5.88 -14.10 -11.16
C ILE A 70 4.95 -14.81 -12.15
N ALA A 71 3.74 -15.17 -11.72
CA ALA A 71 2.72 -15.78 -12.58
C ALA A 71 2.25 -14.87 -13.73
N ARG A 72 2.31 -13.55 -13.56
CA ARG A 72 1.90 -12.58 -14.59
C ARG A 72 2.84 -12.52 -15.80
N GLU A 73 4.09 -12.89 -15.66
CA GLU A 73 5.01 -12.99 -16.81
C GLU A 73 4.64 -14.15 -17.72
N LEU A 74 4.12 -15.24 -17.15
CA LEU A 74 3.62 -16.41 -17.91
C LEU A 74 2.26 -16.14 -18.55
N GLU A 75 1.41 -15.30 -17.95
CA GLU A 75 0.08 -14.96 -18.48
C GLU A 75 0.11 -13.98 -19.66
N LYS A 76 1.19 -13.20 -19.84
CA LYS A 76 1.36 -12.35 -21.04
C LYS A 76 1.37 -13.15 -22.35
N THR A 77 1.64 -14.45 -22.27
CA THR A 77 1.61 -15.37 -23.43
C THR A 77 0.22 -15.96 -23.68
N MET A 78 -0.72 -15.82 -22.76
CA MET A 78 -2.09 -16.33 -22.90
C MET A 78 -3.09 -15.16 -22.83
N SER A 79 -3.34 -14.56 -23.97
CA SER A 79 -4.41 -13.56 -24.17
C SER A 79 -5.74 -14.08 -23.62
N THR A 80 -6.46 -13.21 -22.89
CA THR A 80 -7.92 -13.30 -22.62
C THR A 80 -8.42 -13.79 -21.26
N LEU A 81 -7.70 -13.72 -20.15
CA LEU A 81 -8.34 -14.04 -18.87
C LEU A 81 -8.41 -12.86 -17.88
N SER A 82 -9.67 -12.50 -17.62
CA SER A 82 -10.23 -11.64 -16.57
C SER A 82 -9.59 -10.26 -16.33
N LYS A 83 -10.00 -9.29 -17.13
CA LYS A 83 -9.78 -7.84 -16.92
C LYS A 83 -10.40 -7.26 -15.63
N LYS A 84 -11.03 -8.07 -14.78
CA LYS A 84 -11.71 -7.60 -13.56
C LYS A 84 -10.72 -7.41 -12.40
N GLY A 85 -10.43 -6.15 -12.07
CA GLY A 85 -9.70 -5.77 -10.85
C GLY A 85 -8.18 -5.63 -11.00
N THR A 86 -7.57 -6.20 -12.02
CA THR A 86 -6.12 -6.32 -12.20
C THR A 86 -5.41 -4.98 -12.49
N TYR A 87 -6.10 -4.00 -13.08
CA TYR A 87 -5.49 -2.73 -13.49
C TYR A 87 -5.58 -1.60 -12.45
N SER A 88 -6.22 -1.84 -11.31
CA SER A 88 -6.51 -0.77 -10.34
C SER A 88 -5.26 -0.10 -9.77
N TYR A 89 -4.17 -0.84 -9.61
CA TYR A 89 -2.90 -0.36 -9.06
C TYR A 89 -1.78 -0.31 -10.09
N MET A 90 -2.07 -0.64 -11.36
CA MET A 90 -1.10 -0.70 -12.43
C MET A 90 -0.59 0.68 -12.81
N ALA A 91 0.71 0.78 -13.04
CA ALA A 91 1.35 2.01 -13.52
C ALA A 91 1.01 2.29 -15.00
N PRO A 92 0.97 3.58 -15.42
CA PRO A 92 0.57 3.95 -16.78
C PRO A 92 1.39 3.29 -17.88
N GLU A 93 2.71 3.22 -17.73
CA GLU A 93 3.63 2.59 -18.68
C GLU A 93 3.38 1.08 -18.82
N MET A 94 3.04 0.39 -17.71
CA MET A 94 2.62 -1.02 -17.78
C MET A 94 1.28 -1.19 -18.49
N TYR A 95 0.33 -0.28 -18.22
CA TYR A 95 -0.98 -0.31 -18.87
C TYR A 95 -0.88 -0.12 -20.38
N ARG A 96 0.04 0.73 -20.84
CA ARG A 96 0.32 0.97 -22.27
C ARG A 96 1.19 -0.11 -22.92
N GLY A 97 1.71 -1.07 -22.13
CA GLY A 97 2.61 -2.12 -22.64
C GLY A 97 3.99 -1.60 -23.02
N GLU A 98 4.42 -0.48 -22.45
CA GLU A 98 5.75 0.11 -22.67
C GLU A 98 6.81 -0.63 -21.85
N GLN A 99 8.09 -0.31 -22.13
CA GLN A 99 9.18 -0.75 -21.26
C GLN A 99 9.07 -0.06 -19.90
N TYR A 100 9.29 -0.79 -18.83
CA TYR A 100 9.19 -0.32 -17.46
C TYR A 100 10.28 -0.91 -16.56
N ASP A 101 10.48 -0.29 -15.41
CA ASP A 101 11.41 -0.74 -14.38
C ASP A 101 10.72 -0.81 -13.00
N SER A 102 11.49 -0.91 -11.91
CA SER A 102 10.99 -1.02 -10.54
C SER A 102 10.12 0.16 -10.07
N ARG A 103 10.12 1.29 -10.76
CA ARG A 103 9.27 2.45 -10.43
C ARG A 103 7.78 2.19 -10.61
N VAL A 104 7.40 1.09 -11.28
CA VAL A 104 6.01 0.64 -11.32
C VAL A 104 5.51 0.18 -9.94
N ASP A 105 6.41 -0.38 -9.13
CA ASP A 105 6.10 -0.79 -7.76
C ASP A 105 5.96 0.43 -6.83
N ILE A 106 6.76 1.48 -7.04
CA ILE A 106 6.61 2.76 -6.34
C ILE A 106 5.25 3.39 -6.62
N TYR A 107 4.81 3.39 -7.87
CA TYR A 107 3.49 3.87 -8.26
C TYR A 107 2.36 3.08 -7.59
N ALA A 108 2.44 1.76 -7.64
CA ALA A 108 1.45 0.88 -7.04
C ALA A 108 1.37 1.07 -5.51
N LEU A 109 2.53 1.17 -4.83
CA LEU A 109 2.58 1.49 -3.40
C LEU A 109 1.99 2.87 -3.11
N GLY A 110 2.32 3.89 -3.92
CA GLY A 110 1.71 5.23 -3.83
C GLY A 110 0.19 5.17 -3.88
N LEU A 111 -0.39 4.38 -4.79
CA LEU A 111 -1.85 4.19 -4.88
C LEU A 111 -2.44 3.45 -3.67
N VAL A 112 -1.70 2.53 -3.06
CA VAL A 112 -2.14 1.88 -1.80
C VAL A 112 -2.24 2.93 -0.69
N LEU A 113 -1.18 3.74 -0.50
CA LEU A 113 -1.17 4.81 0.51
C LEU A 113 -2.26 5.85 0.21
N TYR A 114 -2.40 6.26 -1.06
CA TYR A 114 -3.47 7.17 -1.48
C TYR A 114 -4.84 6.66 -1.05
N LYS A 115 -5.16 5.41 -1.40
CA LYS A 115 -6.46 4.81 -1.08
C LYS A 115 -6.73 4.78 0.42
N LEU A 116 -5.72 4.44 1.24
CA LEU A 116 -5.84 4.39 2.69
C LEU A 116 -6.08 5.77 3.31
N MET A 117 -5.51 6.82 2.71
CA MET A 117 -5.68 8.22 3.11
C MET A 117 -6.79 8.96 2.35
N ASN A 118 -7.71 8.21 1.71
CA ASN A 118 -8.76 8.79 0.88
C ASN A 118 -10.07 7.98 1.00
N HIS A 119 -10.55 7.75 2.22
CA HIS A 119 -11.75 6.98 2.53
C HIS A 119 -11.81 5.62 1.80
N ASN A 120 -10.69 4.93 1.67
CA ASN A 120 -10.56 3.69 0.89
C ASN A 120 -10.96 3.82 -0.59
N ARG A 121 -10.79 5.02 -1.18
CA ARG A 121 -11.07 5.31 -2.60
C ARG A 121 -9.79 5.62 -3.35
N LEU A 122 -9.62 5.00 -4.51
CA LEU A 122 -8.57 5.36 -5.46
C LEU A 122 -8.83 6.74 -6.07
N PRO A 123 -7.80 7.39 -6.65
CA PRO A 123 -7.95 8.70 -7.29
C PRO A 123 -9.15 8.76 -8.24
N PHE A 124 -9.86 9.89 -8.25
CA PHE A 124 -11.02 10.20 -9.09
C PHE A 124 -12.30 9.41 -8.79
N LEU A 125 -12.32 8.54 -7.79
CA LEU A 125 -13.56 7.96 -7.30
C LEU A 125 -14.31 8.96 -6.41
N ASN A 126 -15.62 9.07 -6.59
CA ASN A 126 -16.46 9.95 -5.78
C ASN A 126 -16.51 9.46 -4.33
N LEU A 127 -16.15 10.33 -3.38
CA LEU A 127 -16.07 10.01 -1.95
C LEU A 127 -17.46 9.90 -1.29
N GLU A 128 -18.45 10.66 -1.79
CA GLU A 128 -19.81 10.71 -1.23
C GLU A 128 -20.69 9.55 -1.71
N LYS A 129 -20.31 8.91 -2.82
CA LYS A 129 -21.10 7.83 -3.42
C LYS A 129 -20.97 6.55 -2.61
N GLN A 130 -22.08 6.06 -2.04
CA GLN A 130 -22.08 4.84 -1.24
C GLN A 130 -21.64 3.61 -2.03
N LEU A 131 -22.17 3.43 -3.25
CA LEU A 131 -21.85 2.30 -4.11
C LEU A 131 -21.03 2.75 -5.32
N ILE A 132 -19.80 2.27 -5.44
CA ILE A 132 -18.93 2.49 -6.60
C ILE A 132 -19.24 1.42 -7.65
N THR A 133 -19.73 1.87 -8.81
CA THR A 133 -20.04 0.99 -9.94
C THR A 133 -18.78 0.63 -10.73
N TYR A 134 -18.91 -0.36 -11.61
CA TYR A 134 -17.83 -0.70 -12.56
C TYR A 134 -17.46 0.51 -13.45
N ARG A 135 -18.47 1.25 -13.94
CA ARG A 135 -18.27 2.45 -14.77
C ARG A 135 -17.49 3.55 -14.03
N ASP A 136 -17.74 3.73 -12.72
CA ASP A 136 -16.98 4.71 -11.93
C ASP A 136 -15.50 4.32 -11.87
N LYS A 137 -15.21 3.01 -11.66
CA LYS A 137 -13.83 2.49 -11.63
C LYS A 137 -13.13 2.63 -12.98
N GLU A 138 -13.84 2.36 -14.07
CA GLU A 138 -13.32 2.48 -15.42
C GLU A 138 -13.01 3.94 -15.77
N ASN A 139 -13.92 4.87 -15.46
CA ASN A 139 -13.70 6.29 -15.63
C ASN A 139 -12.50 6.80 -14.82
N ALA A 140 -12.40 6.42 -13.55
CA ALA A 140 -11.28 6.78 -12.69
C ALA A 140 -9.94 6.23 -13.21
N LEU A 141 -9.93 5.00 -13.73
CA LEU A 141 -8.78 4.41 -14.38
C LEU A 141 -8.38 5.19 -15.64
N THR A 142 -9.34 5.49 -16.51
CA THR A 142 -9.11 6.27 -17.75
C THR A 142 -8.47 7.61 -17.45
N ARG A 143 -8.96 8.35 -16.44
CA ARG A 143 -8.39 9.64 -16.03
C ARG A 143 -6.94 9.51 -15.57
N ARG A 144 -6.61 8.48 -14.76
CA ARG A 144 -5.23 8.21 -14.36
C ARG A 144 -4.34 7.86 -15.56
N MET A 145 -4.86 7.05 -16.50
CA MET A 145 -4.10 6.62 -17.68
C MET A 145 -3.97 7.70 -18.75
N SER A 146 -4.75 8.77 -18.67
CA SER A 146 -4.61 9.97 -19.53
C SER A 146 -3.63 11.00 -18.97
N GLY A 147 -3.07 10.78 -17.79
CA GLY A 147 -2.11 11.71 -17.17
C GLY A 147 -2.76 12.83 -16.38
N GLU A 148 -4.07 12.74 -16.07
CA GLU A 148 -4.72 13.72 -15.19
C GLU A 148 -4.13 13.64 -13.77
N THR A 149 -3.76 14.81 -13.23
CA THR A 149 -3.18 14.89 -11.88
C THR A 149 -4.23 14.55 -10.82
N PRO A 150 -3.98 13.54 -9.96
CA PRO A 150 -4.88 13.22 -8.88
C PRO A 150 -5.02 14.37 -7.87
N PRO A 151 -6.23 14.60 -7.30
CA PRO A 151 -6.37 15.49 -6.15
C PRO A 151 -5.60 14.92 -4.95
N PRO A 152 -5.20 15.76 -3.98
CA PRO A 152 -4.64 15.28 -2.72
C PRO A 152 -5.60 14.32 -2.00
N PRO A 153 -5.10 13.27 -1.34
CA PRO A 153 -5.95 12.41 -0.53
C PRO A 153 -6.47 13.18 0.69
N VAL A 154 -7.76 13.04 0.99
CA VAL A 154 -8.48 13.93 1.92
C VAL A 154 -8.13 13.74 3.39
N ASP A 155 -7.64 12.56 3.77
CA ASP A 155 -7.26 12.24 5.15
C ASP A 155 -5.75 12.42 5.42
N ALA A 156 -4.98 12.84 4.41
CA ALA A 156 -3.55 13.07 4.54
C ALA A 156 -3.24 14.54 4.83
N GLY A 157 -2.31 14.79 5.76
CA GLY A 157 -1.70 16.11 5.90
C GLY A 157 -0.97 16.52 4.61
N GLU A 158 -0.78 17.84 4.41
CA GLU A 158 -0.22 18.41 3.18
C GLU A 158 1.12 17.78 2.77
N ALA A 159 2.04 17.60 3.72
CA ALA A 159 3.35 17.01 3.46
C ALA A 159 3.22 15.53 3.02
N PHE A 160 2.42 14.75 3.72
CA PHE A 160 2.22 13.34 3.38
C PHE A 160 1.45 13.18 2.06
N GLY A 161 0.42 14.00 1.84
CA GLY A 161 -0.30 14.06 0.57
C GLY A 161 0.62 14.33 -0.61
N SER A 162 1.56 15.28 -0.47
CA SER A 162 2.56 15.61 -1.51
C SER A 162 3.49 14.44 -1.80
N VAL A 163 3.94 13.70 -0.78
CA VAL A 163 4.78 12.50 -0.94
C VAL A 163 4.01 11.40 -1.67
N ILE A 164 2.74 11.17 -1.31
CA ILE A 164 1.88 10.19 -2.00
C ILE A 164 1.68 10.57 -3.47
N LEU A 165 1.35 11.84 -3.76
CA LEU A 165 1.13 12.31 -5.12
C LEU A 165 2.38 12.17 -5.99
N LYS A 166 3.57 12.48 -5.45
CA LYS A 166 4.83 12.27 -6.14
C LYS A 166 5.06 10.79 -6.49
N ALA A 167 4.78 9.87 -5.56
CA ALA A 167 4.86 8.43 -5.86
C ALA A 167 3.89 8.02 -6.97
N CYS A 168 2.70 8.66 -7.05
CA CYS A 168 1.66 8.42 -8.04
C CYS A 168 1.82 9.24 -9.34
N ALA A 169 2.94 9.92 -9.57
CA ALA A 169 3.14 10.72 -10.77
C ALA A 169 3.00 9.87 -12.04
N TYR A 170 2.37 10.45 -13.08
CA TYR A 170 2.12 9.77 -14.34
C TYR A 170 3.43 9.40 -15.06
N ASP A 171 4.36 10.35 -15.19
CA ASP A 171 5.70 10.09 -15.71
C ASP A 171 6.55 9.43 -14.61
N ALA A 172 7.10 8.26 -14.92
CA ALA A 172 8.00 7.54 -14.01
C ALA A 172 9.24 8.36 -13.61
N LYS A 173 9.67 9.33 -14.42
CA LYS A 173 10.81 10.21 -14.11
C LYS A 173 10.50 11.21 -12.99
N GLU A 174 9.24 11.55 -12.78
CA GLU A 174 8.79 12.47 -11.74
C GLU A 174 8.57 11.78 -10.40
N ARG A 175 8.48 10.44 -10.39
CA ARG A 175 8.38 9.64 -9.17
C ARG A 175 9.68 9.61 -8.38
N TYR A 176 9.65 9.02 -7.20
CA TYR A 176 10.88 8.58 -6.55
C TYR A 176 11.60 7.58 -7.43
N GLN A 177 12.90 7.79 -7.61
CA GLN A 177 13.67 6.96 -8.57
C GLN A 177 14.03 5.60 -7.99
N THR A 178 14.03 5.48 -6.64
CA THR A 178 14.33 4.25 -5.92
C THR A 178 13.44 4.14 -4.67
N PRO A 179 13.18 2.93 -4.18
CA PRO A 179 12.36 2.74 -2.96
C PRO A 179 12.97 3.38 -1.71
N ASP A 180 14.32 3.45 -1.59
CA ASP A 180 15.00 4.13 -0.49
C ASP A 180 14.69 5.63 -0.48
N LYS A 181 14.65 6.30 -1.64
CA LYS A 181 14.27 7.71 -1.72
C LYS A 181 12.81 7.95 -1.34
N PHE A 182 11.93 7.02 -1.65
CA PHE A 182 10.55 7.09 -1.19
C PHE A 182 10.46 6.90 0.33
N ARG A 183 11.18 5.91 0.87
CA ARG A 183 11.24 5.68 2.33
C ARG A 183 11.80 6.88 3.08
N GLU A 184 12.93 7.44 2.62
CA GLU A 184 13.54 8.64 3.23
C GLU A 184 12.53 9.78 3.35
N ALA A 185 11.76 10.06 2.29
CA ALA A 185 10.72 11.09 2.31
C ALA A 185 9.61 10.81 3.33
N LEU A 186 9.19 9.55 3.48
CA LEU A 186 8.21 9.15 4.51
C LEU A 186 8.78 9.26 5.92
N GLU A 187 10.03 8.85 6.12
CA GLU A 187 10.71 8.94 7.42
C GLU A 187 10.95 10.40 7.85
N GLU A 188 11.26 11.29 6.91
CA GLU A 188 11.42 12.72 7.16
C GLU A 188 10.13 13.35 7.70
N ILE A 189 8.97 13.07 7.07
CA ILE A 189 7.67 13.54 7.56
C ILE A 189 7.38 12.97 8.94
N ARG A 190 7.66 11.70 9.16
CA ARG A 190 7.42 11.03 10.45
C ARG A 190 8.22 11.65 11.57
N LEU A 191 9.44 12.13 11.29
CA LEU A 191 10.33 12.74 12.28
C LEU A 191 10.04 14.23 12.49
N HIS A 192 9.67 14.96 11.44
CA HIS A 192 9.57 16.41 11.41
C HIS A 192 8.14 16.94 11.17
N GLY A 193 7.16 16.04 11.01
CA GLY A 193 5.75 16.41 10.85
C GLY A 193 5.29 17.28 12.03
N PRO A 194 4.29 18.19 11.84
CA PRO A 194 3.83 19.08 12.88
C PRO A 194 3.46 18.27 14.11
N ALA A 195 4.08 18.63 15.25
CA ALA A 195 3.72 18.09 16.55
C ALA A 195 2.23 18.37 16.75
N GLN A 196 1.39 17.38 16.55
CA GLN A 196 -0.03 17.50 16.87
C GLN A 196 -0.14 17.83 18.34
N GLY A 197 -0.84 18.94 18.64
CA GLY A 197 -0.97 19.53 19.93
C GLY A 197 -1.11 18.48 21.03
N VAL A 198 -0.17 18.54 21.95
CA VAL A 198 -0.17 17.73 23.16
C VAL A 198 -1.38 18.14 23.99
N HIS A 199 -2.48 17.41 23.91
CA HIS A 199 -3.37 17.32 25.06
C HIS A 199 -2.60 16.53 26.12
N ALA A 200 -2.02 17.30 27.03
CA ALA A 200 -1.30 16.79 28.18
C ALA A 200 -2.20 15.88 29.01
N LEU A 201 -1.89 14.59 29.01
CA LEU A 201 -2.07 13.73 30.18
C LEU A 201 -0.78 12.98 30.41
N SER A 202 -0.22 13.29 31.57
CA SER A 202 1.09 12.92 32.07
C SER A 202 1.22 11.41 32.35
N ARG A 203 2.47 10.94 32.18
CA ARG A 203 3.20 9.86 32.86
C ARG A 203 3.29 8.50 32.21
N GLY A 204 4.53 8.09 32.00
CA GLY A 204 4.96 6.69 32.01
C GLY A 204 5.74 6.28 30.77
N GLY A 205 7.07 6.20 30.88
CA GLY A 205 7.98 5.78 29.80
C GLY A 205 7.81 4.31 29.41
N GLY A 206 8.11 4.03 28.17
CA GLY A 206 8.16 2.67 27.63
C GLY A 206 8.07 2.72 26.11
N HIS A 207 9.20 2.49 25.43
CA HIS A 207 9.25 2.45 23.97
C HIS A 207 8.73 1.09 23.46
N GLY A 208 7.42 0.99 23.27
CA GLY A 208 6.76 -0.09 22.55
C GLY A 208 5.52 0.51 21.91
N ILE A 209 5.33 0.35 20.60
CA ILE A 209 4.04 0.62 19.99
C ILE A 209 3.11 -0.48 20.47
N GLU A 210 2.33 -0.21 21.51
CA GLU A 210 1.27 -1.11 21.95
C GLU A 210 0.20 -1.16 20.85
N LEU A 211 -0.02 -2.34 20.33
CA LEU A 211 -1.16 -2.62 19.46
C LEU A 211 -2.45 -2.34 20.24
N PRO A 212 -3.50 -1.77 19.61
CA PRO A 212 -4.78 -1.58 20.26
C PRO A 212 -5.24 -2.90 20.91
N GLU A 213 -5.67 -2.86 22.16
CA GLU A 213 -6.02 -4.04 22.98
C GLU A 213 -7.07 -4.95 22.30
N ALA A 214 -8.01 -4.35 21.57
CA ALA A 214 -8.99 -5.07 20.75
C ALA A 214 -8.33 -5.93 19.63
N LEU A 215 -7.16 -5.53 19.15
CA LEU A 215 -6.43 -6.20 18.10
C LEU A 215 -5.61 -7.36 18.68
N HIS A 216 -4.99 -7.16 19.85
CA HIS A 216 -4.28 -8.20 20.59
C HIS A 216 -5.20 -9.38 20.96
N GLN A 217 -6.42 -9.09 21.39
CA GLN A 217 -7.44 -10.09 21.71
C GLN A 217 -7.94 -10.86 20.48
N ARG A 218 -8.01 -10.24 19.28
CA ARG A 218 -8.38 -10.94 18.04
C ARG A 218 -7.30 -11.92 17.58
N ILE A 219 -6.03 -11.53 17.70
CA ILE A 219 -4.89 -12.39 17.36
C ILE A 219 -4.84 -13.60 18.31
N GLN A 220 -5.04 -13.38 19.61
CA GLN A 220 -5.05 -14.45 20.61
C GLN A 220 -6.21 -15.43 20.42
N ARG A 221 -7.42 -14.97 20.11
CA ARG A 221 -8.60 -15.83 19.89
C ARG A 221 -8.47 -16.74 18.67
N ARG A 222 -7.76 -16.33 17.61
CA ARG A 222 -7.53 -17.17 16.42
C ARG A 222 -6.41 -18.22 16.61
N CYS A 223 -5.40 -17.94 17.43
CA CYS A 223 -4.37 -18.91 17.75
C CYS A 223 -4.90 -20.12 18.57
N VAL A 224 -5.99 -19.97 19.31
CA VAL A 224 -6.56 -21.03 20.16
C VAL A 224 -7.47 -21.99 19.38
N CYS A 225 -7.99 -21.61 18.20
CA CYS A 225 -8.93 -22.43 17.43
C CYS A 225 -8.29 -23.47 16.50
N HIS A 226 -6.97 -23.63 16.46
CA HIS A 226 -6.29 -24.58 15.58
C HIS A 226 -5.50 -25.67 16.34
N HIS A 227 -5.84 -25.92 17.60
CA HIS A 227 -5.29 -27.03 18.40
C HIS A 227 -6.43 -27.86 19.02
N ALA A 228 -7.45 -28.19 18.23
CA ALA A 228 -8.45 -29.21 18.58
C ALA A 228 -8.70 -30.11 17.37
#